data_85b1293b25de043d103fa3df93644961
#
_entry.id   85b1293b25de043d103fa3df93644961
#
_cell.length_a   1.000
_cell.length_b   1.000
_cell.length_c   1.000
_cell.angle_alpha   90.00
_cell.angle_beta   90.00
_cell.angle_gamma   90.00
#
_symmetry.space_group_name_H-M   'P 1'
#
loop_
_entity.id
_entity.type
_entity.pdbx_description
1 polymer ?
#
loop_
_entity_poly.entity_id
_entity_poly.type
_entity_poly.pdbx_seq_one_letter_code
_entity_poly.pdbx_strand_id
1 'polypeptide(L)'
;MSEVIFKNYSIFGKIFVLGVCVLLVLTHTGSGRTQKPVLFGKNWVAITGKPLGATAGARIFMQGGNAVDSACAMLAVVCTMYDVLSWGGETQALIYNPHTKKVTAINALGVAPTGADPEFFIEKGMEFPPPDGPLAAVTPGTPGGLLVMLAEFGTKSLAEVLAPAMEMAEGYPVEQDFVNRVEREKEKIKQWPYSKKVLLPHLGEEHEAPLVGEIFRQPDLLSTLQKLVEAEREALEKGKNRKEAIYAAYDRFYRGDIADEFVRGCQEQGGLITKEDLDKWQVYLEEPVMTTYKDIEVYKLNCWVQGPVMLQMLNLLENIDVKELGYNSVNYIHTLYQVMNLAFADRDFYYGDPYFPPEEPIKGLLSKEYAKSRLKQIDWNVNDPDVKPGDPYPFEGKQNPYLDYLKNWLDTAQPKKQDQGEQQGLAEVESFYKGTTSIQAADKEGWVVSVTPSGGWIPACIAGNTGIGMSQRAQSFVLHPEQNPFNVITPGKRPRATLTPGIAIKEGRPFLSFAVQGGDTQDQNLLQFFLNMVEFDMNVQEACEAANIVSYQMRNSFDDHSIFPGRLTLNANTPEFIRENLKNMGYEINYQERTSGPINAIFFDWKHGTFWGGASNYGDDYGIAW
;
A
#
# COMPACT_ATOMS: atom_id res chain seq x y z
N MET A 1 -40.76 -29.68 -61.69
CA MET A 1 -40.21 -28.31 -61.44
C MET A 1 -40.49 -27.78 -60.01
N SER A 2 -41.33 -28.43 -59.21
CA SER A 2 -41.68 -27.97 -57.83
C SER A 2 -40.80 -28.52 -56.68
N GLU A 3 -40.06 -29.61 -56.89
CA GLU A 3 -39.25 -30.21 -55.82
C GLU A 3 -37.83 -29.59 -55.65
N VAL A 4 -37.33 -28.88 -56.64
CA VAL A 4 -35.99 -28.27 -56.58
C VAL A 4 -36.02 -26.92 -55.85
N ILE A 5 -37.16 -26.23 -55.84
CA ILE A 5 -37.30 -24.90 -55.17
C ILE A 5 -37.36 -25.02 -53.65
N PHE A 6 -37.99 -26.09 -53.12
CA PHE A 6 -38.08 -26.27 -51.67
C PHE A 6 -36.76 -26.70 -50.98
N LYS A 7 -35.83 -27.37 -51.71
CA LYS A 7 -34.52 -27.74 -51.16
C LYS A 7 -33.58 -26.54 -50.98
N ASN A 8 -33.67 -25.54 -51.84
CA ASN A 8 -32.80 -24.35 -51.76
C ASN A 8 -33.20 -23.39 -50.62
N TYR A 9 -34.48 -23.27 -50.29
CA TYR A 9 -34.91 -22.47 -49.14
C TYR A 9 -34.49 -23.05 -47.77
N SER A 10 -34.39 -24.37 -47.65
CA SER A 10 -33.92 -25.05 -46.45
C SER A 10 -32.41 -24.83 -46.18
N ILE A 11 -31.61 -24.74 -47.26
CA ILE A 11 -30.15 -24.49 -47.13
C ILE A 11 -29.87 -23.04 -46.79
N PHE A 12 -30.55 -22.08 -47.42
CA PHE A 12 -30.41 -20.65 -47.12
C PHE A 12 -30.90 -20.31 -45.69
N GLY A 13 -32.02 -20.90 -45.24
CA GLY A 13 -32.51 -20.75 -43.88
C GLY A 13 -31.54 -21.29 -42.83
N LYS A 14 -30.90 -22.45 -43.08
CA LYS A 14 -29.90 -23.02 -42.16
C LYS A 14 -28.59 -22.21 -42.14
N ILE A 15 -28.14 -21.68 -43.28
CA ILE A 15 -26.95 -20.81 -43.37
C ILE A 15 -27.24 -19.48 -42.68
N PHE A 16 -28.44 -18.91 -42.83
CA PHE A 16 -28.83 -17.67 -42.16
C PHE A 16 -28.94 -17.84 -40.63
N VAL A 17 -29.54 -18.93 -40.16
CA VAL A 17 -29.61 -19.26 -38.72
C VAL A 17 -28.22 -19.56 -38.15
N LEU A 18 -27.36 -20.26 -38.87
CA LEU A 18 -25.97 -20.48 -38.45
C LEU A 18 -25.16 -19.18 -38.43
N GLY A 19 -25.33 -18.30 -39.42
CA GLY A 19 -24.70 -16.98 -39.48
C GLY A 19 -25.17 -16.05 -38.32
N VAL A 20 -26.46 -16.06 -38.02
CA VAL A 20 -26.99 -15.27 -36.86
C VAL A 20 -26.54 -15.87 -35.52
N CYS A 21 -26.49 -17.21 -35.40
CA CYS A 21 -25.94 -17.83 -34.18
C CYS A 21 -24.43 -17.56 -34.00
N VAL A 22 -23.66 -17.58 -35.11
CA VAL A 22 -22.23 -17.21 -35.09
C VAL A 22 -22.04 -15.71 -34.79
N LEU A 23 -22.87 -14.83 -35.36
CA LEU A 23 -22.84 -13.39 -35.00
C LEU A 23 -23.28 -13.16 -33.54
N LEU A 24 -24.28 -13.88 -33.05
CA LEU A 24 -24.71 -13.80 -31.63
C LEU A 24 -23.67 -14.36 -30.65
N VAL A 25 -22.88 -15.35 -31.06
CA VAL A 25 -21.75 -15.87 -30.30
C VAL A 25 -20.54 -14.92 -30.35
N LEU A 26 -20.34 -14.21 -31.45
CA LEU A 26 -19.26 -13.22 -31.60
C LEU A 26 -19.56 -11.86 -30.93
N THR A 27 -20.83 -11.56 -30.61
CA THR A 27 -21.18 -10.34 -29.86
C THR A 27 -21.21 -10.54 -28.34
N HIS A 28 -21.08 -11.77 -27.84
CA HIS A 28 -20.65 -12.02 -26.48
C HIS A 28 -19.11 -11.97 -26.47
N THR A 29 -18.54 -10.76 -26.58
CA THR A 29 -17.24 -10.50 -26.00
C THR A 29 -17.39 -10.85 -24.52
N GLY A 30 -16.87 -12.03 -24.16
CA GLY A 30 -16.92 -12.46 -22.78
C GLY A 30 -16.16 -11.45 -21.90
N SER A 31 -16.87 -10.50 -21.33
CA SER A 31 -16.46 -9.92 -20.07
C SER A 31 -16.42 -11.11 -19.12
N GLY A 32 -15.23 -11.61 -18.83
CA GLY A 32 -15.05 -12.66 -17.85
C GLY A 32 -15.77 -12.18 -16.60
N ARG A 33 -16.74 -12.96 -16.09
CA ARG A 33 -17.50 -12.56 -14.91
C ARG A 33 -16.51 -12.34 -13.78
N THR A 34 -16.49 -11.16 -13.17
CA THR A 34 -15.70 -10.87 -11.99
C THR A 34 -16.05 -11.87 -10.87
N GLN A 35 -15.07 -12.23 -10.05
CA GLN A 35 -15.29 -13.14 -8.92
C GLN A 35 -16.15 -12.49 -7.84
N LYS A 36 -15.97 -11.18 -7.62
CA LYS A 36 -16.78 -10.37 -6.72
C LYS A 36 -17.68 -9.42 -7.51
N PRO A 37 -18.89 -9.11 -7.00
CA PRO A 37 -19.74 -8.08 -7.61
C PRO A 37 -19.20 -6.69 -7.37
N VAL A 38 -19.51 -5.75 -8.26
CA VAL A 38 -19.39 -4.32 -7.97
C VAL A 38 -20.28 -3.97 -6.78
N LEU A 39 -19.76 -3.21 -5.84
CA LEU A 39 -20.51 -2.70 -4.69
C LEU A 39 -21.17 -1.38 -5.06
N PHE A 40 -22.49 -1.36 -5.18
CA PHE A 40 -23.24 -0.13 -5.48
C PHE A 40 -23.76 0.50 -4.21
N GLY A 41 -23.38 1.75 -3.94
CA GLY A 41 -23.86 2.54 -2.82
C GLY A 41 -24.39 3.91 -3.26
N LYS A 42 -25.33 4.45 -2.48
CA LYS A 42 -25.84 5.81 -2.66
C LYS A 42 -25.42 6.74 -1.52
N ASN A 43 -25.27 6.17 -0.33
CA ASN A 43 -25.01 6.96 0.88
C ASN A 43 -23.55 6.88 1.31
N TRP A 44 -22.95 5.69 1.21
CA TRP A 44 -21.56 5.47 1.62
C TRP A 44 -21.01 4.14 1.11
N VAL A 45 -19.68 4.03 1.13
CA VAL A 45 -18.92 2.80 0.85
C VAL A 45 -17.79 2.69 1.87
N ALA A 46 -17.57 1.48 2.41
CA ALA A 46 -16.46 1.11 3.28
C ALA A 46 -15.80 -0.17 2.77
N ILE A 47 -14.51 -0.15 2.47
CA ILE A 47 -13.74 -1.29 1.92
C ILE A 47 -12.42 -1.40 2.67
N THR A 48 -12.03 -2.62 3.09
CA THR A 48 -10.72 -2.90 3.68
C THR A 48 -10.36 -4.39 3.58
N GLY A 49 -9.18 -4.77 4.07
CA GLY A 49 -8.63 -6.12 3.99
C GLY A 49 -9.33 -7.20 4.80
N LYS A 50 -10.27 -6.85 5.69
CA LYS A 50 -10.98 -7.82 6.54
C LYS A 50 -12.49 -7.56 6.58
N PRO A 51 -13.34 -8.60 6.51
CA PRO A 51 -14.80 -8.46 6.61
C PRO A 51 -15.25 -7.75 7.88
N LEU A 52 -14.66 -8.08 9.04
CA LEU A 52 -14.97 -7.41 10.32
C LEU A 52 -14.50 -5.94 10.32
N GLY A 53 -13.39 -5.63 9.64
CA GLY A 53 -12.95 -4.25 9.44
C GLY A 53 -13.96 -3.45 8.62
N ALA A 54 -14.41 -3.96 7.47
CA ALA A 54 -15.45 -3.31 6.66
C ALA A 54 -16.77 -3.15 7.43
N THR A 55 -17.11 -4.14 8.26
CA THR A 55 -18.30 -4.09 9.14
C THR A 55 -18.16 -2.98 10.18
N ALA A 56 -16.97 -2.76 10.76
CA ALA A 56 -16.73 -1.66 11.70
C ALA A 56 -16.97 -0.30 11.02
N GLY A 57 -16.45 -0.11 9.80
CA GLY A 57 -16.71 1.11 9.03
C GLY A 57 -18.20 1.33 8.74
N ALA A 58 -18.89 0.28 8.32
CA ALA A 58 -20.34 0.32 8.08
C ALA A 58 -21.14 0.67 9.36
N ARG A 59 -20.76 0.12 10.53
CA ARG A 59 -21.37 0.45 11.83
C ARG A 59 -21.25 1.94 12.15
N ILE A 60 -20.08 2.54 11.90
CA ILE A 60 -19.87 3.97 12.13
C ILE A 60 -20.71 4.82 11.19
N PHE A 61 -20.82 4.46 9.91
CA PHE A 61 -21.70 5.13 8.97
C PHE A 61 -23.18 5.06 9.39
N MET A 62 -23.65 3.88 9.84
CA MET A 62 -25.02 3.70 10.34
C MET A 62 -25.30 4.53 11.61
N GLN A 63 -24.28 4.85 12.39
CA GLN A 63 -24.34 5.74 13.56
C GLN A 63 -24.23 7.22 13.19
N GLY A 64 -24.17 7.57 11.89
CA GLY A 64 -24.08 8.94 11.40
C GLY A 64 -22.68 9.55 11.42
N GLY A 65 -21.62 8.74 11.48
CA GLY A 65 -20.25 9.18 11.25
C GLY A 65 -19.99 9.49 9.77
N ASN A 66 -18.97 10.32 9.49
CA ASN A 66 -18.50 10.61 8.13
C ASN A 66 -17.48 9.55 7.66
N ALA A 67 -16.96 9.70 6.42
CA ALA A 67 -15.99 8.76 5.86
C ALA A 67 -14.68 8.69 6.66
N VAL A 68 -14.28 9.76 7.34
CA VAL A 68 -13.07 9.78 8.19
C VAL A 68 -13.29 8.96 9.46
N ASP A 69 -14.44 9.11 10.13
CA ASP A 69 -14.79 8.29 11.29
C ASP A 69 -14.82 6.80 10.94
N SER A 70 -15.41 6.48 9.79
CA SER A 70 -15.46 5.11 9.26
C SER A 70 -14.07 4.55 8.97
N ALA A 71 -13.21 5.33 8.31
CA ALA A 71 -11.84 4.93 8.01
C ALA A 71 -11.01 4.72 9.29
N CYS A 72 -11.16 5.57 10.30
CA CYS A 72 -10.49 5.41 11.60
C CYS A 72 -10.96 4.14 12.33
N ALA A 73 -12.24 3.80 12.29
CA ALA A 73 -12.74 2.57 12.90
C ALA A 73 -12.23 1.32 12.17
N MET A 74 -12.23 1.33 10.82
CA MET A 74 -11.62 0.27 10.02
C MET A 74 -10.14 0.11 10.35
N LEU A 75 -9.39 1.20 10.42
CA LEU A 75 -7.96 1.20 10.78
C LEU A 75 -7.73 0.58 12.16
N ALA A 76 -8.49 0.98 13.16
CA ALA A 76 -8.39 0.43 14.50
C ALA A 76 -8.63 -1.09 14.54
N VAL A 77 -9.67 -1.58 13.82
CA VAL A 77 -10.00 -3.01 13.77
C VAL A 77 -8.92 -3.81 13.04
N VAL A 78 -8.48 -3.38 11.85
CA VAL A 78 -7.47 -4.14 11.10
C VAL A 78 -6.12 -4.21 11.82
N CYS A 79 -5.73 -3.17 12.58
CA CYS A 79 -4.56 -3.20 13.45
C CYS A 79 -4.71 -4.16 14.63
N THR A 80 -5.92 -4.28 15.18
CA THR A 80 -6.22 -5.19 16.30
C THR A 80 -6.25 -6.64 15.84
N MET A 81 -6.72 -6.89 14.62
CA MET A 81 -6.81 -8.22 14.03
C MET A 81 -5.51 -8.69 13.34
N TYR A 82 -4.47 -7.88 13.33
CA TYR A 82 -3.24 -8.16 12.57
C TYR A 82 -3.52 -8.46 11.09
N ASP A 83 -4.37 -7.65 10.46
CA ASP A 83 -4.49 -7.67 9.01
C ASP A 83 -3.21 -7.10 8.39
N VAL A 84 -2.16 -7.91 8.44
CA VAL A 84 -0.77 -7.62 8.01
C VAL A 84 -0.13 -6.41 8.69
N LEU A 85 -0.61 -5.96 9.84
CA LEU A 85 -0.03 -4.88 10.64
C LEU A 85 -0.53 -4.91 12.08
N SER A 86 0.10 -4.11 12.94
CA SER A 86 -0.34 -3.87 14.32
C SER A 86 -0.32 -2.38 14.66
N TRP A 87 -0.76 -2.05 15.87
CA TRP A 87 -0.88 -0.67 16.34
C TRP A 87 0.44 0.12 16.40
N GLY A 88 1.60 -0.52 16.48
CA GLY A 88 2.90 0.15 16.43
C GLY A 88 3.41 0.45 15.03
N GLY A 89 2.66 0.12 13.99
CA GLY A 89 2.97 0.45 12.60
C GLY A 89 2.82 1.94 12.26
N GLU A 90 2.58 2.21 11.00
CA GLU A 90 2.41 3.56 10.46
C GLU A 90 1.12 3.71 9.66
N THR A 91 0.65 4.96 9.51
CA THR A 91 -0.54 5.31 8.74
C THR A 91 -0.25 6.42 7.75
N GLN A 92 -0.53 6.15 6.49
CA GLN A 92 -0.44 7.08 5.39
C GLN A 92 -1.82 7.21 4.75
N ALA A 93 -2.31 8.44 4.65
CA ALA A 93 -3.64 8.68 4.13
C ALA A 93 -3.71 9.91 3.22
N LEU A 94 -4.67 9.88 2.30
CA LEU A 94 -5.18 11.03 1.58
C LEU A 94 -6.64 11.23 1.97
N ILE A 95 -7.01 12.48 2.29
CA ILE A 95 -8.37 12.86 2.68
C ILE A 95 -8.82 14.01 1.77
N TYR A 96 -9.87 13.78 0.97
CA TYR A 96 -10.55 14.86 0.27
C TYR A 96 -11.65 15.45 1.18
N ASN A 97 -11.56 16.76 1.42
CA ASN A 97 -12.53 17.49 2.20
C ASN A 97 -13.49 18.23 1.28
N PRO A 98 -14.80 17.87 1.26
CA PRO A 98 -15.77 18.48 0.34
C PRO A 98 -16.04 19.96 0.61
N HIS A 99 -15.81 20.43 1.83
CA HIS A 99 -16.06 21.84 2.20
C HIS A 99 -14.96 22.77 1.67
N THR A 100 -13.72 22.30 1.67
CA THR A 100 -12.56 23.06 1.16
C THR A 100 -12.20 22.71 -0.27
N LYS A 101 -12.69 21.57 -0.77
CA LYS A 101 -12.34 20.96 -2.05
C LYS A 101 -10.83 20.67 -2.20
N LYS A 102 -10.16 20.40 -1.08
CA LYS A 102 -8.73 20.08 -1.03
C LYS A 102 -8.50 18.63 -0.63
N VAL A 103 -7.43 18.06 -1.17
CA VAL A 103 -6.84 16.81 -0.69
C VAL A 103 -5.77 17.16 0.34
N THR A 104 -5.83 16.55 1.50
CA THR A 104 -4.82 16.66 2.56
C THR A 104 -4.11 15.31 2.69
N ALA A 105 -2.80 15.35 2.78
CA ALA A 105 -1.94 14.20 3.04
C ALA A 105 -1.69 14.05 4.55
N ILE A 106 -1.75 12.82 5.03
CA ILE A 106 -1.45 12.46 6.43
C ILE A 106 -0.13 11.69 6.43
N ASN A 107 0.89 12.27 7.03
CA ASN A 107 2.19 11.63 7.26
C ASN A 107 2.30 11.21 8.73
N ALA A 108 1.93 9.97 9.01
CA ALA A 108 2.10 9.34 10.30
C ALA A 108 3.09 8.17 10.21
N LEU A 109 4.19 8.39 9.50
CA LEU A 109 5.33 7.47 9.47
C LEU A 109 6.21 7.71 10.70
N GLY A 110 6.67 6.62 11.33
CA GLY A 110 7.60 6.69 12.45
C GLY A 110 8.97 7.20 12.04
N VAL A 111 9.76 7.64 13.02
CA VAL A 111 11.14 8.11 12.81
C VAL A 111 12.14 7.13 13.44
N ALA A 112 13.36 7.10 12.89
CA ALA A 112 14.48 6.38 13.48
C ALA A 112 14.75 6.91 14.89
N PRO A 113 14.89 6.04 15.91
CA PRO A 113 15.13 6.46 17.28
C PRO A 113 16.52 7.05 17.48
N THR A 114 16.67 7.80 18.57
CA THR A 114 17.98 8.28 19.02
C THR A 114 18.95 7.10 19.20
N GLY A 115 20.13 7.17 18.59
CA GLY A 115 21.11 6.08 18.58
C GLY A 115 20.99 5.09 17.43
N ALA A 116 20.01 5.24 16.53
CA ALA A 116 19.92 4.49 15.29
C ALA A 116 20.61 5.26 14.15
N ASP A 117 21.94 5.16 14.09
CA ASP A 117 22.76 5.70 13.02
C ASP A 117 23.48 4.58 12.23
N PRO A 118 24.10 4.87 11.09
CA PRO A 118 24.78 3.84 10.29
C PRO A 118 25.88 3.10 11.06
N GLU A 119 26.67 3.82 11.86
CA GLU A 119 27.79 3.28 12.61
C GLU A 119 27.32 2.19 13.59
N PHE A 120 26.20 2.43 14.30
CA PHE A 120 25.61 1.45 15.22
C PHE A 120 25.32 0.10 14.56
N PHE A 121 24.74 0.11 13.35
CA PHE A 121 24.41 -1.13 12.63
C PHE A 121 25.63 -1.77 12.00
N ILE A 122 26.55 -0.97 11.45
CA ILE A 122 27.81 -1.45 10.84
C ILE A 122 28.71 -2.12 11.90
N GLU A 123 28.84 -1.55 13.12
CA GLU A 123 29.61 -2.15 14.22
C GLU A 123 29.04 -3.51 14.67
N LYS A 124 27.73 -3.74 14.45
CA LYS A 124 27.07 -5.03 14.70
C LYS A 124 27.21 -6.01 13.53
N GLY A 125 27.92 -5.64 12.46
CA GLY A 125 28.11 -6.46 11.26
C GLY A 125 26.88 -6.54 10.37
N MET A 126 25.96 -5.58 10.45
CA MET A 126 24.74 -5.51 9.64
C MET A 126 25.00 -4.71 8.36
N GLU A 127 24.47 -5.17 7.23
CA GLU A 127 24.50 -4.48 5.93
C GLU A 127 23.30 -3.51 5.79
N PHE A 128 22.20 -3.82 6.47
CA PHE A 128 20.97 -3.02 6.59
C PHE A 128 20.41 -3.14 8.02
N PRO A 129 19.53 -2.25 8.47
CA PRO A 129 18.77 -2.49 9.69
C PRO A 129 17.99 -3.81 9.59
N PRO A 130 17.81 -4.57 10.68
CA PRO A 130 17.25 -5.92 10.61
C PRO A 130 15.79 -5.93 10.16
N PRO A 131 15.31 -7.04 9.57
CA PRO A 131 13.94 -7.14 9.05
C PRO A 131 12.87 -7.26 10.14
N ASP A 132 13.24 -7.64 11.35
CA ASP A 132 12.35 -7.85 12.49
C ASP A 132 13.05 -7.61 13.84
N GLY A 133 12.27 -7.69 14.91
CA GLY A 133 12.75 -7.48 16.27
C GLY A 133 12.86 -6.01 16.68
N PRO A 134 13.34 -5.76 17.92
CA PRO A 134 13.30 -4.43 18.51
C PRO A 134 14.22 -3.40 17.83
N LEU A 135 15.28 -3.84 17.14
CA LEU A 135 16.18 -2.96 16.37
C LEU A 135 15.61 -2.55 15.00
N ALA A 136 14.56 -3.23 14.54
CA ALA A 136 13.83 -2.84 13.33
C ALA A 136 12.81 -1.71 13.59
N ALA A 137 12.61 -1.34 14.87
CA ALA A 137 11.55 -0.42 15.26
C ALA A 137 11.89 1.03 14.95
N VAL A 138 10.93 1.72 14.33
CA VAL A 138 10.79 3.19 14.34
C VAL A 138 9.67 3.58 15.31
N THR A 139 9.53 4.85 15.65
CA THR A 139 8.44 5.31 16.54
C THR A 139 7.07 4.91 15.99
N PRO A 140 6.10 4.51 16.84
CA PRO A 140 4.78 4.08 16.40
C PRO A 140 4.01 5.25 15.79
N GLY A 141 3.51 5.08 14.57
CA GLY A 141 2.79 6.12 13.85
C GLY A 141 1.28 5.95 13.80
N THR A 142 0.79 4.71 13.77
CA THR A 142 -0.65 4.43 13.60
C THR A 142 -1.54 5.07 14.66
N PRO A 143 -1.23 5.03 15.97
CA PRO A 143 -2.07 5.68 16.97
C PRO A 143 -2.21 7.17 16.73
N GLY A 144 -1.09 7.86 16.44
CA GLY A 144 -1.09 9.29 16.14
C GLY A 144 -1.85 9.62 14.86
N GLY A 145 -1.64 8.84 13.80
CA GLY A 145 -2.35 9.00 12.52
C GLY A 145 -3.87 8.91 12.70
N LEU A 146 -4.36 7.88 13.40
CA LEU A 146 -5.77 7.70 13.71
C LEU A 146 -6.33 8.89 14.50
N LEU A 147 -5.65 9.25 15.60
CA LEU A 147 -6.11 10.31 16.51
C LEU A 147 -6.14 11.67 15.82
N VAL A 148 -5.13 12.00 14.99
CA VAL A 148 -5.11 13.26 14.24
C VAL A 148 -6.17 13.28 13.13
N MET A 149 -6.34 12.21 12.35
CA MET A 149 -7.39 12.13 11.35
C MET A 149 -8.77 12.33 11.99
N LEU A 150 -9.03 11.64 13.10
CA LEU A 150 -10.30 11.76 13.82
C LEU A 150 -10.50 13.16 14.40
N ALA A 151 -9.48 13.75 15.05
CA ALA A 151 -9.57 15.07 15.66
C ALA A 151 -9.85 16.18 14.64
N GLU A 152 -9.14 16.15 13.50
CA GLU A 152 -9.17 17.21 12.49
C GLU A 152 -10.35 17.09 11.51
N PHE A 153 -10.74 15.87 11.15
CA PHE A 153 -11.69 15.65 10.04
C PHE A 153 -12.91 14.79 10.41
N GLY A 154 -12.85 14.07 11.54
CA GLY A 154 -13.97 13.24 12.01
C GLY A 154 -15.01 14.04 12.76
N THR A 155 -16.12 13.39 13.05
CA THR A 155 -17.29 13.95 13.78
C THR A 155 -17.61 13.18 15.06
N LYS A 156 -17.19 11.92 15.15
CA LYS A 156 -17.45 11.01 16.26
C LYS A 156 -16.45 11.17 17.40
N SER A 157 -16.79 10.71 18.60
CA SER A 157 -15.86 10.59 19.72
C SER A 157 -14.86 9.44 19.49
N LEU A 158 -13.74 9.50 20.19
CA LEU A 158 -12.76 8.40 20.16
C LEU A 158 -13.37 7.11 20.72
N ALA A 159 -14.20 7.21 21.74
CA ALA A 159 -14.92 6.08 22.32
C ALA A 159 -15.81 5.36 21.29
N GLU A 160 -16.57 6.11 20.47
CA GLU A 160 -17.40 5.52 19.41
C GLU A 160 -16.56 4.84 18.34
N VAL A 161 -15.47 5.46 17.91
CA VAL A 161 -14.61 4.96 16.83
C VAL A 161 -13.78 3.75 17.25
N LEU A 162 -13.30 3.71 18.50
CA LEU A 162 -12.52 2.58 19.02
C LEU A 162 -13.38 1.41 19.53
N ALA A 163 -14.70 1.60 19.74
CA ALA A 163 -15.55 0.54 20.27
C ALA A 163 -15.45 -0.79 19.48
N PRO A 164 -15.48 -0.83 18.14
CA PRO A 164 -15.30 -2.09 17.39
C PRO A 164 -13.92 -2.73 17.64
N ALA A 165 -12.85 -1.96 17.73
CA ALA A 165 -11.51 -2.48 17.97
C ALA A 165 -11.36 -3.03 19.41
N MET A 166 -11.99 -2.39 20.39
CA MET A 166 -12.04 -2.89 21.77
C MET A 166 -12.83 -4.21 21.85
N GLU A 167 -13.95 -4.33 21.13
CA GLU A 167 -14.69 -5.60 21.01
C GLU A 167 -13.78 -6.71 20.43
N MET A 168 -12.97 -6.41 19.40
CA MET A 168 -12.01 -7.38 18.83
C MET A 168 -10.89 -7.72 19.82
N ALA A 169 -10.35 -6.74 20.55
CA ALA A 169 -9.32 -6.98 21.57
C ALA A 169 -9.84 -7.81 22.76
N GLU A 170 -11.13 -7.67 23.11
CA GLU A 170 -11.81 -8.51 24.10
C GLU A 170 -11.94 -9.96 23.63
N GLY A 171 -12.16 -10.18 22.33
CA GLY A 171 -12.10 -11.50 21.70
C GLY A 171 -12.85 -11.60 20.39
N TYR A 172 -12.20 -12.18 19.37
CA TYR A 172 -12.80 -12.47 18.08
C TYR A 172 -12.35 -13.84 17.55
N PRO A 173 -13.15 -14.51 16.70
CA PRO A 173 -12.75 -15.77 16.08
C PRO A 173 -11.64 -15.50 15.03
N VAL A 174 -10.49 -16.13 15.22
CA VAL A 174 -9.30 -15.88 14.38
C VAL A 174 -9.37 -16.64 13.04
N GLU A 175 -8.86 -16.01 11.98
CA GLU A 175 -8.88 -16.56 10.62
C GLU A 175 -7.63 -17.39 10.30
N GLN A 176 -7.75 -18.24 9.27
CA GLN A 176 -6.70 -19.16 8.83
C GLN A 176 -5.39 -18.44 8.47
N ASP A 177 -5.46 -17.27 7.83
CA ASP A 177 -4.27 -16.56 7.37
C ASP A 177 -3.41 -16.02 8.54
N PHE A 178 -4.07 -15.49 9.58
CA PHE A 178 -3.39 -15.09 10.82
C PHE A 178 -2.72 -16.30 11.49
N VAL A 179 -3.46 -17.42 11.64
CA VAL A 179 -2.96 -18.66 12.24
C VAL A 179 -1.72 -19.17 11.50
N ASN A 180 -1.78 -19.23 10.17
CA ASN A 180 -0.68 -19.70 9.34
C ASN A 180 0.57 -18.81 9.50
N ARG A 181 0.39 -17.49 9.58
CA ARG A 181 1.51 -16.55 9.78
C ARG A 181 2.15 -16.71 11.14
N VAL A 182 1.35 -16.79 12.20
CA VAL A 182 1.87 -16.97 13.57
C VAL A 182 2.60 -18.29 13.70
N GLU A 183 2.03 -19.39 13.19
CA GLU A 183 2.65 -20.73 13.27
C GLU A 183 3.97 -20.79 12.48
N ARG A 184 4.01 -20.19 11.30
CA ARG A 184 5.24 -20.10 10.50
C ARG A 184 6.37 -19.34 11.22
N GLU A 185 6.02 -18.27 11.94
CA GLU A 185 6.99 -17.38 12.60
C GLU A 185 7.19 -17.70 14.10
N LYS A 186 6.63 -18.79 14.60
CA LYS A 186 6.63 -19.12 16.05
C LYS A 186 8.01 -19.13 16.69
N GLU A 187 9.05 -19.58 15.99
CA GLU A 187 10.41 -19.66 16.55
C GLU A 187 11.02 -18.26 16.77
N LYS A 188 10.68 -17.28 15.94
CA LYS A 188 11.05 -15.88 16.17
C LYS A 188 10.21 -15.29 17.31
N ILE A 189 8.90 -15.53 17.30
CA ILE A 189 7.96 -15.02 18.32
C ILE A 189 8.38 -15.48 19.73
N LYS A 190 8.90 -16.70 19.88
CA LYS A 190 9.41 -17.24 21.16
C LYS A 190 10.55 -16.43 21.76
N GLN A 191 11.30 -15.68 20.95
CA GLN A 191 12.42 -14.85 21.42
C GLN A 191 11.95 -13.61 22.18
N TRP A 192 10.69 -13.18 21.99
CA TRP A 192 10.14 -11.96 22.59
C TRP A 192 9.06 -12.30 23.62
N PRO A 193 9.30 -12.04 24.90
CA PRO A 193 8.44 -12.53 25.99
C PRO A 193 6.98 -12.05 25.89
N TYR A 194 6.77 -10.81 25.46
CA TYR A 194 5.43 -10.24 25.34
C TYR A 194 4.67 -10.78 24.11
N SER A 195 5.36 -10.93 22.99
CA SER A 195 4.79 -11.52 21.76
C SER A 195 4.43 -12.98 21.97
N LYS A 196 5.31 -13.75 22.59
CA LYS A 196 5.08 -15.15 22.96
C LYS A 196 3.82 -15.31 23.83
N LYS A 197 3.64 -14.45 24.85
CA LYS A 197 2.48 -14.45 25.74
C LYS A 197 1.16 -14.28 24.98
N VAL A 198 1.15 -13.43 23.95
CA VAL A 198 -0.08 -13.06 23.22
C VAL A 198 -0.33 -13.97 22.04
N LEU A 199 0.70 -14.25 21.22
CA LEU A 199 0.56 -14.88 19.93
C LEU A 199 0.63 -16.42 19.98
N LEU A 200 1.20 -17.01 21.04
CA LEU A 200 1.35 -18.47 21.18
C LEU A 200 0.55 -19.00 22.38
N PRO A 201 -0.80 -19.04 22.32
CA PRO A 201 -1.62 -19.50 23.43
C PRO A 201 -1.44 -21.00 23.75
N HIS A 202 -0.98 -21.81 22.79
CA HIS A 202 -0.71 -23.25 22.91
C HIS A 202 0.79 -23.57 23.01
N LEU A 203 1.57 -22.69 23.63
CA LEU A 203 3.02 -22.81 23.75
C LEU A 203 3.43 -24.18 24.32
N GLY A 204 4.29 -24.91 23.59
CA GLY A 204 4.78 -26.24 23.95
C GLY A 204 3.97 -27.40 23.38
N GLU A 205 2.89 -27.12 22.64
CA GLU A 205 2.14 -28.10 21.85
C GLU A 205 2.75 -28.24 20.44
N GLU A 206 2.28 -29.20 19.64
CA GLU A 206 2.74 -29.36 18.25
C GLU A 206 2.38 -28.14 17.40
N HIS A 207 1.17 -27.59 17.60
CA HIS A 207 0.69 -26.34 17.01
C HIS A 207 0.56 -25.29 18.11
N GLU A 208 1.39 -24.25 18.06
CA GLU A 208 1.49 -23.27 19.15
C GLU A 208 0.69 -21.97 18.89
N ALA A 209 0.37 -21.67 17.63
CA ALA A 209 -0.55 -20.59 17.26
C ALA A 209 -1.99 -20.86 17.72
N PRO A 210 -2.87 -19.85 17.76
CA PRO A 210 -4.30 -20.09 17.95
C PRO A 210 -4.85 -21.06 16.88
N LEU A 211 -5.92 -21.77 17.19
CA LEU A 211 -6.63 -22.61 16.22
C LEU A 211 -7.63 -21.75 15.42
N VAL A 212 -7.86 -22.10 14.16
CA VAL A 212 -8.82 -21.39 13.31
C VAL A 212 -10.22 -21.41 13.96
N GLY A 213 -10.83 -20.23 14.10
CA GLY A 213 -12.11 -20.04 14.78
C GLY A 213 -12.02 -19.96 16.30
N GLU A 214 -10.83 -20.12 16.89
CA GLU A 214 -10.60 -19.90 18.31
C GLU A 214 -10.78 -18.41 18.65
N ILE A 215 -11.29 -18.12 19.85
CA ILE A 215 -11.45 -16.75 20.32
C ILE A 215 -10.08 -16.21 20.78
N PHE A 216 -9.50 -15.39 19.94
CA PHE A 216 -8.23 -14.71 20.21
C PHE A 216 -8.46 -13.44 21.02
N ARG A 217 -7.73 -13.28 22.13
CA ARG A 217 -7.87 -12.17 23.08
C ARG A 217 -6.56 -11.43 23.26
N GLN A 218 -6.65 -10.10 23.41
CA GLN A 218 -5.51 -9.22 23.60
C GLN A 218 -5.77 -8.28 24.80
N PRO A 219 -5.71 -8.78 26.04
CA PRO A 219 -6.09 -7.99 27.21
C PRO A 219 -5.20 -6.77 27.46
N ASP A 220 -3.90 -6.87 27.15
CA ASP A 220 -2.97 -5.74 27.30
C ASP A 220 -3.29 -4.64 26.27
N LEU A 221 -3.63 -4.99 25.01
CA LEU A 221 -4.09 -4.05 24.00
C LEU A 221 -5.42 -3.40 24.39
N LEU A 222 -6.38 -4.22 24.85
CA LEU A 222 -7.67 -3.70 25.33
C LEU A 222 -7.48 -2.65 26.41
N SER A 223 -6.61 -2.93 27.39
CA SER A 223 -6.26 -1.96 28.45
C SER A 223 -5.68 -0.65 27.89
N THR A 224 -4.81 -0.75 26.89
CA THR A 224 -4.23 0.42 26.22
C THR A 224 -5.29 1.25 25.49
N LEU A 225 -6.20 0.62 24.75
CA LEU A 225 -7.31 1.31 24.07
C LEU A 225 -8.27 1.97 25.05
N GLN A 226 -8.58 1.29 26.18
CA GLN A 226 -9.40 1.83 27.25
C GLN A 226 -8.75 3.09 27.89
N LYS A 227 -7.44 3.11 28.10
CA LYS A 227 -6.71 4.29 28.58
C LYS A 227 -6.83 5.49 27.64
N LEU A 228 -6.84 5.27 26.30
CA LEU A 228 -7.05 6.35 25.34
C LEU A 228 -8.46 6.94 25.45
N VAL A 229 -9.48 6.08 25.53
CA VAL A 229 -10.88 6.50 25.72
C VAL A 229 -11.06 7.21 27.07
N GLU A 230 -10.40 6.74 28.12
CA GLU A 230 -10.42 7.38 29.43
C GLU A 230 -9.83 8.80 29.39
N ALA A 231 -8.70 9.00 28.67
CA ALA A 231 -8.10 10.33 28.52
C ALA A 231 -9.04 11.32 27.79
N GLU A 232 -9.75 10.88 26.76
CA GLU A 232 -10.79 11.67 26.09
C GLU A 232 -11.90 12.05 27.08
N ARG A 233 -12.43 11.06 27.82
CA ARG A 233 -13.51 11.27 28.80
C ARG A 233 -13.11 12.27 29.87
N GLU A 234 -11.92 12.10 30.48
CA GLU A 234 -11.42 13.01 31.51
C GLU A 234 -11.22 14.46 31.02
N ALA A 235 -10.78 14.61 29.75
CA ALA A 235 -10.61 15.91 29.14
C ALA A 235 -11.96 16.60 28.89
N LEU A 236 -12.99 15.87 28.45
CA LEU A 236 -14.36 16.35 28.30
C LEU A 236 -14.97 16.76 29.65
N GLU A 237 -14.77 15.96 30.71
CA GLU A 237 -15.21 16.28 32.08
C GLU A 237 -14.54 17.56 32.62
N LYS A 238 -13.32 17.88 32.16
CA LYS A 238 -12.61 19.14 32.47
C LYS A 238 -13.04 20.32 31.56
N GLY A 239 -14.06 20.13 30.70
CA GLY A 239 -14.63 21.19 29.87
C GLY A 239 -13.88 21.40 28.53
N LYS A 240 -13.00 20.49 28.12
CA LYS A 240 -12.37 20.53 26.81
C LYS A 240 -13.37 20.22 25.71
N ASN A 241 -13.18 20.79 24.51
CA ASN A 241 -13.97 20.41 23.35
C ASN A 241 -13.53 19.03 22.81
N ARG A 242 -14.31 18.46 21.87
CA ARG A 242 -14.05 17.14 21.26
C ARG A 242 -12.62 17.02 20.73
N LYS A 243 -12.17 17.98 19.93
CA LYS A 243 -10.84 17.97 19.32
C LYS A 243 -9.74 17.95 20.38
N GLU A 244 -9.82 18.84 21.36
CA GLU A 244 -8.86 18.89 22.49
C GLU A 244 -8.88 17.61 23.32
N ALA A 245 -10.04 16.96 23.47
CA ALA A 245 -10.17 15.72 24.22
C ALA A 245 -9.51 14.54 23.49
N ILE A 246 -9.63 14.47 22.16
CA ILE A 246 -8.90 13.48 21.35
C ILE A 246 -7.39 13.71 21.42
N TYR A 247 -6.93 14.96 21.40
CA TYR A 247 -5.51 15.27 21.62
C TYR A 247 -5.01 14.93 23.03
N ALA A 248 -5.88 14.92 24.06
CA ALA A 248 -5.49 14.39 25.37
C ALA A 248 -5.18 12.88 25.32
N ALA A 249 -5.89 12.11 24.50
CA ALA A 249 -5.55 10.72 24.24
C ALA A 249 -4.21 10.59 23.49
N TYR A 250 -3.95 11.47 22.51
CA TYR A 250 -2.66 11.54 21.82
C TYR A 250 -1.51 11.78 22.80
N ASP A 251 -1.66 12.75 23.70
CA ASP A 251 -0.65 13.05 24.72
C ASP A 251 -0.45 11.88 25.69
N ARG A 252 -1.52 11.18 26.11
CA ARG A 252 -1.40 9.99 26.95
C ARG A 252 -0.61 8.88 26.26
N PHE A 253 -0.79 8.72 24.93
CA PHE A 253 -0.04 7.73 24.17
C PHE A 253 1.45 8.07 24.06
N TYR A 254 1.79 9.28 23.63
CA TYR A 254 3.18 9.65 23.29
C TYR A 254 3.96 10.25 24.46
N ARG A 255 3.27 10.78 25.50
CA ARG A 255 3.88 11.53 26.62
C ARG A 255 3.50 10.98 27.98
N GLY A 256 2.43 10.18 28.07
CA GLY A 256 1.89 9.63 29.32
C GLY A 256 2.42 8.23 29.67
N ASP A 257 1.62 7.55 30.50
CA ASP A 257 1.90 6.23 31.05
C ASP A 257 2.00 5.13 29.97
N ILE A 258 1.31 5.29 28.83
CA ILE A 258 1.42 4.35 27.71
C ILE A 258 2.82 4.43 27.09
N ALA A 259 3.36 5.65 26.89
CA ALA A 259 4.72 5.84 26.39
C ALA A 259 5.76 5.28 27.35
N ASP A 260 5.58 5.45 28.67
CA ASP A 260 6.50 4.93 29.69
C ASP A 260 6.61 3.40 29.60
N GLU A 261 5.47 2.72 29.51
CA GLU A 261 5.42 1.26 29.38
C GLU A 261 5.95 0.77 28.02
N PHE A 262 5.62 1.48 26.93
CA PHE A 262 6.11 1.15 25.59
C PHE A 262 7.64 1.22 25.53
N VAL A 263 8.24 2.31 26.03
CA VAL A 263 9.70 2.51 26.06
C VAL A 263 10.36 1.45 26.94
N ARG A 264 9.82 1.19 28.13
CA ARG A 264 10.32 0.16 29.02
C ARG A 264 10.37 -1.20 28.31
N GLY A 265 9.24 -1.60 27.70
CA GLY A 265 9.15 -2.90 27.02
C GLY A 265 9.97 -3.00 25.74
N CYS A 266 10.21 -1.87 25.05
CA CYS A 266 11.11 -1.80 23.90
C CYS A 266 12.57 -2.00 24.35
N GLN A 267 13.03 -1.21 25.30
CA GLN A 267 14.44 -1.19 25.75
C GLN A 267 14.85 -2.47 26.48
N GLU A 268 13.97 -3.07 27.27
CA GLU A 268 14.24 -4.34 27.94
C GLU A 268 14.46 -5.50 26.94
N GLN A 269 13.92 -5.38 25.72
CA GLN A 269 14.14 -6.31 24.62
C GLN A 269 15.30 -5.90 23.70
N GLY A 270 16.05 -4.85 24.04
CA GLY A 270 17.21 -4.36 23.29
C GLY A 270 16.89 -3.34 22.19
N GLY A 271 15.69 -2.76 22.17
CA GLY A 271 15.31 -1.70 21.24
C GLY A 271 15.85 -0.32 21.64
N LEU A 272 15.84 0.62 20.69
CA LEU A 272 16.48 1.92 20.83
C LEU A 272 15.49 3.07 21.16
N ILE A 273 14.19 2.86 21.01
CA ILE A 273 13.18 3.93 21.21
C ILE A 273 13.25 4.46 22.63
N THR A 274 13.36 5.79 22.75
CA THR A 274 13.38 6.52 24.02
C THR A 274 12.09 7.29 24.24
N LYS A 275 11.87 7.76 25.47
CA LYS A 275 10.74 8.66 25.78
C LYS A 275 10.82 9.96 24.99
N GLU A 276 12.03 10.46 24.77
CA GLU A 276 12.26 11.70 24.01
C GLU A 276 11.91 11.53 22.53
N ASP A 277 12.17 10.36 21.93
CA ASP A 277 11.76 10.04 20.56
C ASP A 277 10.23 10.10 20.42
N LEU A 278 9.50 9.54 21.38
CA LEU A 278 8.04 9.58 21.39
C LEU A 278 7.50 10.99 21.61
N ASP A 279 8.09 11.76 22.55
CA ASP A 279 7.65 13.10 22.87
C ASP A 279 7.82 14.09 21.70
N LYS A 280 8.91 13.95 20.93
CA LYS A 280 9.21 14.80 19.77
C LYS A 280 8.45 14.40 18.52
N TRP A 281 8.04 13.14 18.41
CA TRP A 281 7.36 12.67 17.22
C TRP A 281 5.98 13.30 17.07
N GLN A 282 5.62 13.61 15.81
CA GLN A 282 4.30 14.15 15.48
C GLN A 282 3.86 13.75 14.07
N VAL A 283 2.55 13.73 13.88
CA VAL A 283 1.91 13.59 12.57
C VAL A 283 2.03 14.90 11.79
N TYR A 284 2.36 14.83 10.50
CA TYR A 284 2.30 15.99 9.61
C TYR A 284 1.05 15.95 8.74
N LEU A 285 0.37 17.11 8.65
CA LEU A 285 -0.65 17.38 7.65
C LEU A 285 0.04 18.12 6.50
N GLU A 286 0.08 17.49 5.32
CA GLU A 286 0.89 17.95 4.19
C GLU A 286 0.00 18.26 2.99
N GLU A 287 0.48 19.11 2.08
CA GLU A 287 -0.05 19.17 0.74
C GLU A 287 0.46 17.96 -0.05
N PRO A 288 -0.43 17.17 -0.68
CA PRO A 288 -0.01 16.04 -1.50
C PRO A 288 0.67 16.53 -2.78
N VAL A 289 1.49 15.66 -3.37
CA VAL A 289 1.99 15.89 -4.72
C VAL A 289 0.99 15.39 -5.76
N MET A 290 1.01 15.96 -6.96
CA MET A 290 0.05 15.60 -7.99
C MET A 290 0.65 15.71 -9.41
N THR A 291 0.04 15.00 -10.32
CA THR A 291 0.19 15.26 -11.77
C THR A 291 -1.16 15.16 -12.47
N THR A 292 -1.24 15.69 -13.68
CA THR A 292 -2.37 15.48 -14.57
C THR A 292 -2.06 14.34 -15.54
N TYR A 293 -3.04 13.48 -15.79
CA TYR A 293 -3.03 12.52 -16.89
C TYR A 293 -4.31 12.72 -17.70
N LYS A 294 -4.17 13.19 -18.94
CA LYS A 294 -5.30 13.72 -19.72
C LYS A 294 -6.04 14.83 -18.93
N ASP A 295 -7.30 14.64 -18.62
CA ASP A 295 -8.15 15.58 -17.87
C ASP A 295 -8.35 15.20 -16.38
N ILE A 296 -7.51 14.29 -15.86
CA ILE A 296 -7.61 13.76 -14.50
C ILE A 296 -6.41 14.21 -13.68
N GLU A 297 -6.65 14.82 -12.53
CA GLU A 297 -5.65 15.13 -11.51
C GLU A 297 -5.46 13.92 -10.61
N VAL A 298 -4.25 13.40 -10.49
CA VAL A 298 -3.91 12.25 -9.64
C VAL A 298 -3.04 12.71 -8.49
N TYR A 299 -3.54 12.54 -7.27
CA TYR A 299 -2.89 12.94 -6.02
C TYR A 299 -2.25 11.74 -5.33
N LYS A 300 -1.01 11.92 -4.88
CA LYS A 300 -0.22 10.97 -4.11
C LYS A 300 0.47 11.67 -2.94
N LEU A 301 0.93 10.90 -1.97
CA LEU A 301 1.81 11.40 -0.92
C LEU A 301 3.19 11.74 -1.51
N ASN A 302 3.97 12.56 -0.80
CA ASN A 302 5.30 13.00 -1.22
C ASN A 302 6.35 11.87 -1.15
N CYS A 303 7.60 12.13 -1.51
CA CYS A 303 8.70 11.17 -1.71
C CYS A 303 9.20 10.42 -0.45
N TRP A 304 8.68 10.72 0.74
CA TRP A 304 8.87 9.86 1.91
C TRP A 304 8.16 8.50 1.78
N VAL A 305 7.29 8.37 0.78
CA VAL A 305 6.74 7.10 0.29
C VAL A 305 6.95 7.00 -1.22
N GLN A 306 6.60 5.86 -1.82
CA GLN A 306 6.85 5.67 -3.26
C GLN A 306 5.76 6.24 -4.18
N GLY A 307 4.68 6.84 -3.67
CA GLY A 307 3.56 7.34 -4.47
C GLY A 307 3.93 8.18 -5.71
N PRO A 308 4.94 9.07 -5.66
CA PRO A 308 5.34 9.84 -6.83
C PRO A 308 5.86 9.00 -8.01
N VAL A 309 6.24 7.72 -7.82
CA VAL A 309 6.58 6.79 -8.92
C VAL A 309 5.41 6.65 -9.89
N MET A 310 4.18 6.46 -9.38
CA MET A 310 3.01 6.39 -10.26
C MET A 310 2.80 7.69 -11.04
N LEU A 311 3.05 8.84 -10.42
CA LEU A 311 2.94 10.14 -11.11
C LEU A 311 3.99 10.31 -12.20
N GLN A 312 5.23 9.86 -11.96
CA GLN A 312 6.28 9.83 -12.97
C GLN A 312 5.90 8.89 -14.13
N MET A 313 5.40 7.69 -13.84
CA MET A 313 4.93 6.75 -14.86
C MET A 313 3.80 7.33 -15.71
N LEU A 314 2.83 8.02 -15.10
CA LEU A 314 1.76 8.71 -15.83
C LEU A 314 2.31 9.84 -16.72
N ASN A 315 3.30 10.59 -16.25
CA ASN A 315 3.96 11.63 -17.07
C ASN A 315 4.72 11.06 -18.27
N LEU A 316 5.31 9.87 -18.13
CA LEU A 316 5.93 9.16 -19.26
C LEU A 316 4.87 8.69 -20.25
N LEU A 317 3.82 8.02 -19.77
CA LEU A 317 2.76 7.42 -20.59
C LEU A 317 1.87 8.45 -21.31
N GLU A 318 1.75 9.68 -20.79
CA GLU A 318 0.99 10.74 -21.47
C GLU A 318 1.54 11.09 -22.87
N ASN A 319 2.79 10.71 -23.16
CA ASN A 319 3.42 10.89 -24.47
C ASN A 319 3.22 9.70 -25.42
N ILE A 320 2.45 8.70 -25.02
CA ILE A 320 2.22 7.43 -25.73
C ILE A 320 0.71 7.21 -25.86
N ASP A 321 0.23 6.78 -27.01
CA ASP A 321 -1.16 6.31 -27.13
C ASP A 321 -1.27 4.89 -26.57
N VAL A 322 -1.55 4.81 -25.27
CA VAL A 322 -1.62 3.55 -24.51
C VAL A 322 -2.72 2.63 -25.06
N LYS A 323 -3.84 3.20 -25.49
CA LYS A 323 -4.98 2.43 -26.05
C LYS A 323 -4.62 1.73 -27.36
N GLU A 324 -3.85 2.39 -28.23
CA GLU A 324 -3.39 1.84 -29.51
C GLU A 324 -2.36 0.72 -29.35
N LEU A 325 -1.66 0.64 -28.20
CA LEU A 325 -0.76 -0.49 -27.92
C LEU A 325 -1.54 -1.82 -27.80
N GLY A 326 -2.80 -1.75 -27.41
CA GLY A 326 -3.67 -2.92 -27.17
C GLY A 326 -3.44 -3.56 -25.80
N TYR A 327 -4.50 -3.79 -25.06
CA TYR A 327 -4.45 -4.35 -23.69
C TYR A 327 -3.69 -5.69 -23.66
N ASN A 328 -2.72 -5.79 -22.77
CA ASN A 328 -1.85 -6.96 -22.55
C ASN A 328 -1.13 -7.47 -23.82
N SER A 329 -0.94 -6.66 -24.87
CA SER A 329 -0.09 -6.97 -26.01
C SER A 329 1.40 -6.95 -25.63
N VAL A 330 2.27 -7.47 -26.51
CA VAL A 330 3.74 -7.39 -26.34
C VAL A 330 4.20 -5.94 -26.18
N ASN A 331 3.71 -5.04 -27.03
CA ASN A 331 4.07 -3.62 -26.99
C ASN A 331 3.58 -2.93 -25.70
N TYR A 332 2.37 -3.24 -25.25
CA TYR A 332 1.83 -2.71 -23.99
C TYR A 332 2.66 -3.18 -22.79
N ILE A 333 2.92 -4.48 -22.69
CA ILE A 333 3.69 -5.07 -21.58
C ILE A 333 5.11 -4.49 -21.56
N HIS A 334 5.78 -4.45 -22.72
CA HIS A 334 7.12 -3.89 -22.82
C HIS A 334 7.13 -2.41 -22.43
N THR A 335 6.20 -1.61 -22.94
CA THR A 335 6.08 -0.18 -22.61
C THR A 335 5.91 0.02 -21.11
N LEU A 336 4.99 -0.70 -20.46
CA LEU A 336 4.77 -0.59 -19.02
C LEU A 336 6.01 -0.96 -18.23
N TYR A 337 6.67 -2.07 -18.59
CA TYR A 337 7.87 -2.53 -17.91
C TYR A 337 8.99 -1.47 -17.98
N GLN A 338 9.26 -0.92 -19.18
CA GLN A 338 10.29 0.11 -19.35
C GLN A 338 9.97 1.40 -18.61
N VAL A 339 8.71 1.84 -18.63
CA VAL A 339 8.23 3.03 -17.89
C VAL A 339 8.36 2.82 -16.37
N MET A 340 8.01 1.64 -15.87
CA MET A 340 8.22 1.27 -14.47
C MET A 340 9.70 1.33 -14.09
N ASN A 341 10.58 0.75 -14.88
CA ASN A 341 12.02 0.71 -14.60
C ASN A 341 12.62 2.12 -14.51
N LEU A 342 12.26 3.03 -15.42
CA LEU A 342 12.74 4.41 -15.39
C LEU A 342 12.31 5.14 -14.10
N ALA A 343 11.04 5.01 -13.71
CA ALA A 343 10.50 5.69 -12.54
C ALA A 343 11.02 5.07 -11.23
N PHE A 344 11.15 3.74 -11.16
CA PHE A 344 11.69 3.06 -9.99
C PHE A 344 13.21 3.28 -9.81
N ALA A 345 13.98 3.39 -10.89
CA ALA A 345 15.38 3.78 -10.80
C ALA A 345 15.53 5.17 -10.14
N ASP A 346 14.69 6.13 -10.53
CA ASP A 346 14.67 7.44 -9.89
C ASP A 346 14.25 7.36 -8.41
N ARG A 347 13.23 6.54 -8.06
CA ARG A 347 12.83 6.29 -6.68
C ARG A 347 13.99 5.76 -5.83
N ASP A 348 14.71 4.79 -6.36
CA ASP A 348 15.77 4.10 -5.63
C ASP A 348 16.93 5.02 -5.26
N PHE A 349 17.11 6.10 -6.01
CA PHE A 349 18.16 7.08 -5.74
C PHE A 349 17.67 8.33 -5.00
N TYR A 350 16.47 8.87 -5.32
CA TYR A 350 16.04 10.21 -4.89
C TYR A 350 15.03 10.25 -3.76
N TYR A 351 14.35 9.13 -3.43
CA TYR A 351 13.27 9.19 -2.45
C TYR A 351 13.76 8.98 -1.03
N GLY A 352 13.31 9.85 -0.13
CA GLY A 352 13.64 9.84 1.30
C GLY A 352 12.73 10.78 2.08
N ASP A 353 13.19 11.27 3.23
CA ASP A 353 12.44 12.18 4.10
C ASP A 353 12.67 13.63 3.70
N PRO A 354 11.69 14.35 3.12
CA PRO A 354 11.85 15.72 2.64
C PRO A 354 12.12 16.76 3.74
N TYR A 355 12.04 16.36 4.99
CA TYR A 355 12.37 17.22 6.14
C TYR A 355 13.86 17.17 6.52
N PHE A 356 14.66 16.33 5.84
CA PHE A 356 16.11 16.24 6.02
C PHE A 356 16.86 16.75 4.79
N PRO A 357 17.71 17.77 4.91
CA PRO A 357 18.44 18.33 3.77
C PRO A 357 19.51 17.36 3.22
N PRO A 358 19.82 17.46 1.90
CA PRO A 358 19.16 18.34 0.94
C PRO A 358 17.77 17.87 0.57
N GLU A 359 16.89 18.83 0.21
CA GLU A 359 15.53 18.55 -0.25
C GLU A 359 15.56 17.73 -1.56
N GLU A 360 14.70 16.72 -1.65
CA GLU A 360 14.55 15.90 -2.84
C GLU A 360 14.05 16.73 -4.03
N PRO A 361 14.50 16.42 -5.26
CA PRO A 361 14.15 17.18 -6.46
C PRO A 361 12.75 16.83 -7.00
N ILE A 362 11.73 16.87 -6.15
CA ILE A 362 10.38 16.38 -6.48
C ILE A 362 9.74 17.14 -7.64
N LYS A 363 9.98 18.44 -7.76
CA LYS A 363 9.47 19.25 -8.89
C LYS A 363 10.10 18.84 -10.21
N GLY A 364 11.40 18.57 -10.20
CA GLY A 364 12.11 18.06 -11.37
C GLY A 364 11.63 16.67 -11.76
N LEU A 365 11.52 15.74 -10.79
CA LEU A 365 11.03 14.37 -10.98
C LEU A 365 9.62 14.33 -11.59
N LEU A 366 8.74 15.24 -11.19
CA LEU A 366 7.35 15.31 -11.68
C LEU A 366 7.17 16.25 -12.89
N SER A 367 8.25 16.84 -13.44
CA SER A 367 8.12 17.70 -14.61
C SER A 367 7.83 16.88 -15.88
N LYS A 368 6.97 17.41 -16.74
CA LYS A 368 6.63 16.78 -18.03
C LYS A 368 7.84 16.77 -18.98
N GLU A 369 8.71 17.76 -18.89
CA GLU A 369 9.95 17.88 -19.67
C GLU A 369 10.96 16.80 -19.26
N TYR A 370 11.09 16.53 -17.97
CA TYR A 370 11.91 15.43 -17.46
C TYR A 370 11.41 14.09 -18.00
N ALA A 371 10.10 13.83 -17.89
CA ALA A 371 9.50 12.62 -18.42
C ALA A 371 9.80 12.43 -19.93
N LYS A 372 9.65 13.50 -20.75
CA LYS A 372 10.01 13.46 -22.18
C LYS A 372 11.49 13.15 -22.42
N SER A 373 12.38 13.63 -21.55
CA SER A 373 13.81 13.34 -21.61
C SER A 373 14.10 11.87 -21.29
N ARG A 374 13.47 11.34 -20.23
CA ARG A 374 13.61 9.94 -19.80
C ARG A 374 13.09 8.96 -20.85
N LEU A 375 11.97 9.28 -21.49
CA LEU A 375 11.34 8.43 -22.51
C LEU A 375 12.27 8.12 -23.70
N LYS A 376 13.20 9.03 -24.04
CA LYS A 376 14.19 8.84 -25.11
C LYS A 376 15.20 7.73 -24.82
N GLN A 377 15.28 7.24 -23.58
CA GLN A 377 16.20 6.19 -23.15
C GLN A 377 15.64 4.79 -23.38
N ILE A 378 14.34 4.68 -23.65
CA ILE A 378 13.69 3.38 -23.91
C ILE A 378 14.15 2.82 -25.25
N ASP A 379 14.69 1.59 -25.23
CA ASP A 379 14.79 0.76 -26.43
C ASP A 379 13.46 0.01 -26.62
N TRP A 380 12.78 0.25 -27.73
CA TRP A 380 11.47 -0.32 -28.01
C TRP A 380 11.51 -1.77 -28.48
N ASN A 381 12.69 -2.36 -28.67
CA ASN A 381 12.87 -3.69 -29.22
C ASN A 381 13.43 -4.70 -28.20
N VAL A 382 14.10 -4.20 -27.15
CA VAL A 382 14.79 -5.06 -26.18
C VAL A 382 14.72 -4.45 -24.78
N ASN A 383 14.68 -5.30 -23.76
CA ASN A 383 14.76 -4.86 -22.37
C ASN A 383 16.14 -4.30 -22.05
N ASP A 384 16.19 -3.18 -21.33
CA ASP A 384 17.41 -2.64 -20.74
C ASP A 384 17.50 -3.09 -19.25
N PRO A 385 18.41 -4.03 -18.91
CA PRO A 385 18.60 -4.46 -17.53
C PRO A 385 19.42 -3.44 -16.68
N ASP A 386 20.08 -2.47 -17.33
CA ASP A 386 21.03 -1.54 -16.71
C ASP A 386 20.46 -0.11 -16.60
N VAL A 387 19.15 0.01 -16.43
CA VAL A 387 18.46 1.31 -16.28
C VAL A 387 19.03 2.08 -15.08
N LYS A 388 19.43 3.33 -15.34
CA LYS A 388 19.97 4.24 -14.32
C LYS A 388 18.97 5.31 -13.91
N PRO A 389 19.07 5.85 -12.68
CA PRO A 389 18.39 7.09 -12.32
C PRO A 389 18.78 8.22 -13.30
N GLY A 390 17.84 9.10 -13.59
CA GLY A 390 18.13 10.33 -14.34
C GLY A 390 18.60 11.46 -13.42
N ASP A 391 18.87 12.63 -13.99
CA ASP A 391 19.13 13.83 -13.22
C ASP A 391 17.97 14.83 -13.36
N PRO A 392 17.07 14.93 -12.35
CA PRO A 392 15.93 15.84 -12.39
C PRO A 392 16.26 17.28 -11.98
N TYR A 393 17.39 17.55 -11.33
CA TYR A 393 17.73 18.87 -10.81
C TYR A 393 17.77 20.00 -11.85
N PRO A 394 18.29 19.79 -13.09
CA PRO A 394 18.25 20.81 -14.13
C PRO A 394 16.82 21.27 -14.50
N PHE A 395 15.82 20.39 -14.32
CA PHE A 395 14.42 20.66 -14.64
C PHE A 395 13.70 21.51 -13.56
N GLU A 396 14.38 21.76 -12.43
CA GLU A 396 13.94 22.74 -11.43
C GLU A 396 14.96 23.88 -11.23
N GLY A 397 15.94 24.01 -12.13
CA GLY A 397 16.94 25.08 -12.13
C GLY A 397 18.01 24.94 -11.04
N LYS A 398 18.23 23.73 -10.53
CA LYS A 398 19.22 23.42 -9.49
C LYS A 398 20.34 22.53 -10.03
N GLN A 399 21.41 22.39 -9.24
CA GLN A 399 22.49 21.44 -9.48
C GLN A 399 22.34 20.24 -8.55
N ASN A 400 22.59 19.04 -9.06
CA ASN A 400 22.53 17.81 -8.28
C ASN A 400 23.73 17.74 -7.31
N PRO A 401 23.50 17.75 -5.98
CA PRO A 401 24.57 17.67 -4.98
C PRO A 401 25.23 16.27 -4.92
N TYR A 402 24.59 15.25 -5.47
CA TYR A 402 25.04 13.86 -5.46
C TYR A 402 25.40 13.33 -6.86
N LEU A 403 25.87 14.22 -7.74
CA LEU A 403 26.16 13.85 -9.14
C LEU A 403 27.20 12.74 -9.26
N ASP A 404 28.15 12.65 -8.33
CA ASP A 404 29.18 11.61 -8.34
C ASP A 404 28.62 10.24 -7.94
N TYR A 405 27.71 10.16 -6.96
CA TYR A 405 26.98 8.92 -6.65
C TYR A 405 26.10 8.48 -7.82
N LEU A 406 25.42 9.43 -8.47
CA LEU A 406 24.58 9.14 -9.64
C LEU A 406 25.40 8.54 -10.80
N LYS A 407 26.60 9.05 -11.08
CA LYS A 407 27.48 8.54 -12.14
C LYS A 407 27.92 7.10 -11.87
N ASN A 408 28.18 6.78 -10.59
CA ASN A 408 28.67 5.48 -10.15
C ASN A 408 27.56 4.52 -9.71
N TRP A 409 26.30 4.84 -9.96
CA TRP A 409 25.13 4.12 -9.45
C TRP A 409 25.15 2.61 -9.70
N LEU A 410 25.49 2.17 -10.92
CA LEU A 410 25.50 0.74 -11.25
C LEU A 410 26.63 -0.02 -10.54
N ASP A 411 27.76 0.64 -10.23
CA ASP A 411 28.87 0.00 -9.54
C ASP A 411 28.54 -0.28 -8.07
N THR A 412 27.64 0.52 -7.49
CA THR A 412 27.20 0.42 -6.08
C THR A 412 25.88 -0.32 -5.92
N ALA A 413 25.06 -0.38 -6.97
CA ALA A 413 23.74 -1.03 -6.99
C ALA A 413 23.78 -2.48 -7.50
N GLN A 414 24.96 -3.08 -7.65
CA GLN A 414 25.07 -4.44 -8.21
C GLN A 414 24.25 -5.45 -7.42
N PRO A 415 23.39 -6.23 -8.12
CA PRO A 415 22.68 -7.33 -7.48
C PRO A 415 23.70 -8.35 -6.96
N LYS A 416 23.49 -8.86 -5.74
CA LYS A 416 24.16 -10.08 -5.34
C LYS A 416 23.78 -11.16 -6.37
N LYS A 417 24.71 -11.60 -7.19
CA LYS A 417 24.52 -12.76 -8.06
C LYS A 417 24.31 -13.95 -7.15
N GLN A 418 23.05 -14.31 -6.89
CA GLN A 418 22.74 -15.56 -6.21
C GLN A 418 22.67 -16.68 -7.25
N ASP A 419 23.31 -17.80 -6.93
CA ASP A 419 23.16 -19.07 -7.66
C ASP A 419 21.69 -19.51 -7.55
N GLN A 420 20.98 -19.52 -8.67
CA GLN A 420 19.52 -19.68 -8.73
C GLN A 420 19.13 -21.15 -8.56
N GLY A 421 18.60 -21.50 -7.36
CA GLY A 421 17.75 -22.68 -7.18
C GLY A 421 16.26 -22.29 -7.29
N GLU A 422 15.44 -23.06 -7.99
CA GLU A 422 14.00 -22.75 -8.21
C GLU A 422 13.18 -22.49 -6.93
N GLN A 423 13.56 -23.07 -5.79
CA GLN A 423 12.88 -22.86 -4.51
C GLN A 423 13.26 -21.55 -3.81
N GLN A 424 14.46 -21.01 -4.04
CA GLN A 424 14.87 -19.70 -3.53
C GLN A 424 14.13 -18.57 -4.22
N GLY A 425 13.84 -18.70 -5.51
CA GLY A 425 13.13 -17.67 -6.29
C GLY A 425 11.71 -17.32 -5.81
N LEU A 426 11.00 -18.25 -5.17
CA LEU A 426 9.64 -18.01 -4.64
C LEU A 426 9.66 -17.21 -3.33
N ALA A 427 10.56 -17.54 -2.40
CA ALA A 427 10.73 -16.82 -1.13
C ALA A 427 11.21 -15.38 -1.35
N GLU A 428 12.09 -15.17 -2.34
CA GLU A 428 12.60 -13.86 -2.71
C GLU A 428 11.51 -12.97 -3.35
N VAL A 429 10.62 -13.53 -4.15
CA VAL A 429 9.46 -12.83 -4.71
C VAL A 429 8.47 -12.45 -3.59
N GLU A 430 8.28 -13.30 -2.58
CA GLU A 430 7.42 -12.99 -1.43
C GLU A 430 7.90 -11.77 -0.64
N SER A 431 9.20 -11.48 -0.58
CA SER A 431 9.73 -10.32 0.12
C SER A 431 9.25 -8.98 -0.48
N PHE A 432 9.02 -8.91 -1.79
CA PHE A 432 8.44 -7.73 -2.45
C PHE A 432 6.98 -7.47 -2.07
N TYR A 433 6.28 -8.47 -1.51
CA TYR A 433 4.86 -8.40 -1.12
C TYR A 433 4.65 -8.18 0.38
N LYS A 434 5.66 -7.72 1.14
CA LYS A 434 5.49 -7.49 2.58
C LYS A 434 4.23 -6.69 2.90
N GLY A 435 3.56 -7.15 3.94
CA GLY A 435 2.17 -6.90 4.25
C GLY A 435 1.78 -5.45 4.48
N THR A 436 0.71 -5.09 3.83
CA THR A 436 -0.01 -3.82 3.96
C THR A 436 -1.49 -4.16 3.84
N THR A 437 -2.37 -3.40 4.44
CA THR A 437 -3.78 -3.41 4.04
C THR A 437 -4.15 -2.09 3.39
N SER A 438 -5.35 -1.99 2.83
CA SER A 438 -5.87 -0.75 2.28
C SER A 438 -7.25 -0.47 2.83
N ILE A 439 -7.56 0.81 3.04
CA ILE A 439 -8.84 1.27 3.56
C ILE A 439 -9.38 2.34 2.61
N GLN A 440 -10.60 2.15 2.13
CA GLN A 440 -11.30 3.11 1.29
C GLN A 440 -12.64 3.45 1.94
N ALA A 441 -12.93 4.73 2.13
CA ALA A 441 -14.20 5.19 2.63
C ALA A 441 -14.67 6.43 1.87
N ALA A 442 -15.96 6.47 1.53
CA ALA A 442 -16.59 7.64 0.93
C ALA A 442 -18.04 7.77 1.40
N ASP A 443 -18.54 8.99 1.50
CA ASP A 443 -19.90 9.27 1.90
C ASP A 443 -20.61 10.28 0.98
N LYS A 444 -21.93 10.37 1.13
CA LYS A 444 -22.78 11.27 0.33
C LYS A 444 -22.56 12.76 0.57
N GLU A 445 -21.87 13.13 1.66
CA GLU A 445 -21.48 14.52 1.93
C GLU A 445 -20.24 14.90 1.10
N GLY A 446 -19.57 13.91 0.51
CA GLY A 446 -18.45 14.06 -0.41
C GLY A 446 -17.09 13.87 0.24
N TRP A 447 -17.00 13.43 1.50
CA TRP A 447 -15.74 13.02 2.10
C TRP A 447 -15.21 11.76 1.42
N VAL A 448 -13.91 11.76 1.14
CA VAL A 448 -13.21 10.62 0.56
C VAL A 448 -11.91 10.37 1.33
N VAL A 449 -11.69 9.12 1.71
CA VAL A 449 -10.50 8.72 2.47
C VAL A 449 -9.88 7.49 1.82
N SER A 450 -8.58 7.58 1.52
CA SER A 450 -7.74 6.47 1.06
C SER A 450 -6.57 6.30 2.01
N VAL A 451 -6.42 5.10 2.60
CA VAL A 451 -5.37 4.82 3.59
C VAL A 451 -4.62 3.54 3.22
N THR A 452 -3.31 3.53 3.40
CA THR A 452 -2.47 2.32 3.32
C THR A 452 -1.64 2.20 4.60
N PRO A 453 -2.21 1.66 5.69
CA PRO A 453 -1.47 1.44 6.92
C PRO A 453 -0.58 0.20 6.81
N SER A 454 0.56 0.19 7.50
CA SER A 454 1.53 -0.91 7.42
C SER A 454 2.47 -0.93 8.64
N GLY A 455 3.57 -1.70 8.57
CA GLY A 455 4.52 -1.87 9.67
C GLY A 455 4.00 -2.77 10.78
N GLY A 456 4.80 -3.14 11.76
CA GLY A 456 4.34 -4.00 12.86
C GLY A 456 3.77 -5.34 12.42
N TRP A 457 4.38 -5.95 11.39
CA TRP A 457 3.96 -7.25 10.85
C TRP A 457 4.18 -8.40 11.83
N ILE A 458 3.56 -9.56 11.58
CA ILE A 458 3.94 -10.82 12.22
C ILE A 458 5.29 -11.26 11.61
N PRO A 459 6.31 -11.59 12.44
CA PRO A 459 6.31 -11.74 13.91
C PRO A 459 6.44 -10.38 14.63
N ALA A 460 5.39 -9.90 15.25
CA ALA A 460 5.36 -8.60 15.92
C ALA A 460 6.11 -8.66 17.26
N CYS A 461 7.15 -7.85 17.42
CA CYS A 461 7.79 -7.65 18.73
C CYS A 461 6.95 -6.68 19.57
N ILE A 462 6.18 -7.20 20.53
CA ILE A 462 5.27 -6.40 21.36
C ILE A 462 6.05 -5.61 22.43
N ALA A 463 5.77 -4.33 22.57
CA ALA A 463 6.42 -3.43 23.53
C ALA A 463 5.79 -3.52 24.92
N GLY A 464 6.35 -4.31 25.82
CA GLY A 464 5.88 -4.44 27.19
C GLY A 464 4.42 -4.91 27.29
N ASN A 465 3.72 -4.48 28.34
CA ASN A 465 2.31 -4.81 28.54
C ASN A 465 1.35 -3.83 27.83
N THR A 466 1.79 -3.20 26.74
CA THR A 466 0.94 -2.34 25.92
C THR A 466 0.06 -3.11 24.95
N GLY A 467 0.43 -4.36 24.60
CA GLY A 467 -0.17 -5.12 23.51
C GLY A 467 0.15 -4.58 22.12
N ILE A 468 1.05 -3.59 22.01
CA ILE A 468 1.40 -2.92 20.75
C ILE A 468 2.62 -3.58 20.14
N GLY A 469 2.44 -4.25 18.99
CA GLY A 469 3.54 -4.75 18.18
C GLY A 469 4.28 -3.58 17.53
N MET A 470 5.60 -3.50 17.75
CA MET A 470 6.44 -2.40 17.24
C MET A 470 6.55 -2.45 15.71
N SER A 471 6.81 -1.30 15.12
CA SER A 471 7.12 -1.18 13.68
C SER A 471 8.40 -1.96 13.32
N GLN A 472 8.47 -2.42 12.09
CA GLN A 472 9.66 -3.05 11.51
C GLN A 472 10.18 -2.22 10.33
N ARG A 473 9.86 -0.93 10.30
CA ARG A 473 10.10 -0.06 9.15
C ARG A 473 11.55 0.42 9.02
N ALA A 474 12.38 0.32 10.06
CA ALA A 474 13.79 0.71 9.96
C ALA A 474 14.56 -0.05 8.86
N GLN A 475 14.16 -1.30 8.55
CA GLN A 475 14.73 -2.07 7.45
C GLN A 475 14.66 -1.39 6.07
N SER A 476 13.78 -0.39 5.90
CA SER A 476 13.67 0.35 4.63
C SER A 476 14.74 1.44 4.46
N PHE A 477 15.53 1.73 5.49
CA PHE A 477 16.71 2.60 5.38
C PHE A 477 17.88 1.88 4.73
N VAL A 478 18.84 2.67 4.23
CA VAL A 478 20.18 2.21 3.84
C VAL A 478 21.22 2.72 4.85
N LEU A 479 22.38 2.08 4.90
CA LEU A 479 23.49 2.51 5.77
C LEU A 479 24.52 3.36 5.02
N HIS A 480 24.59 3.26 3.69
CA HIS A 480 25.59 3.91 2.86
C HIS A 480 24.95 4.90 1.87
N PRO A 481 25.43 6.16 1.78
CA PRO A 481 24.86 7.18 0.90
C PRO A 481 24.98 6.83 -0.60
N GLU A 482 25.92 5.97 -0.98
CA GLU A 482 26.06 5.47 -2.34
C GLU A 482 24.85 4.64 -2.77
N GLN A 483 24.14 4.04 -1.81
CA GLN A 483 22.94 3.22 -2.07
C GLN A 483 21.69 4.09 -2.30
N ASN A 484 21.53 5.14 -1.50
CA ASN A 484 20.50 6.18 -1.63
C ASN A 484 20.84 7.33 -0.66
N PRO A 485 21.38 8.46 -1.13
CA PRO A 485 21.82 9.54 -0.25
C PRO A 485 20.69 10.23 0.53
N PHE A 486 19.43 10.08 0.08
CA PHE A 486 18.26 10.66 0.72
C PHE A 486 17.63 9.74 1.78
N ASN A 487 18.00 8.45 1.82
CA ASN A 487 17.40 7.44 2.71
C ASN A 487 18.40 6.79 3.67
N VAL A 488 19.55 7.40 3.91
CA VAL A 488 20.48 6.94 4.96
C VAL A 488 19.84 7.10 6.33
N ILE A 489 19.92 6.05 7.16
CA ILE A 489 19.35 6.10 8.51
C ILE A 489 20.00 7.22 9.34
N THR A 490 19.16 8.02 9.98
CA THR A 490 19.59 9.14 10.83
C THR A 490 18.56 9.32 11.94
N PRO A 491 18.96 9.52 13.22
CA PRO A 491 18.02 9.77 14.31
C PRO A 491 17.02 10.88 13.98
N GLY A 492 15.73 10.61 14.19
CA GLY A 492 14.64 11.53 13.89
C GLY A 492 14.15 11.53 12.44
N LYS A 493 14.83 10.83 11.52
CA LYS A 493 14.45 10.73 10.11
C LYS A 493 13.40 9.63 9.87
N ARG A 494 12.48 9.87 8.94
CA ARG A 494 11.53 8.87 8.45
C ARG A 494 12.17 8.00 7.38
N PRO A 495 12.02 6.66 7.42
CA PRO A 495 12.46 5.79 6.32
C PRO A 495 11.55 5.97 5.11
N ARG A 496 12.08 5.79 3.92
CA ARG A 496 11.25 5.72 2.72
C ARG A 496 10.34 4.48 2.77
N ALA A 497 9.03 4.69 2.79
CA ALA A 497 8.07 3.59 2.80
C ALA A 497 7.51 3.30 1.41
N THR A 498 6.87 2.12 1.25
CA THR A 498 6.29 1.67 -0.03
C THR A 498 4.80 2.00 -0.17
N LEU A 499 4.23 2.73 0.76
CA LEU A 499 2.79 2.92 0.94
C LEU A 499 2.26 4.05 0.06
N THR A 500 1.16 3.81 -0.67
CA THR A 500 0.78 4.69 -1.77
C THR A 500 -0.74 4.80 -1.97
N PRO A 501 -1.49 5.37 -1.00
CA PRO A 501 -2.88 5.70 -1.25
C PRO A 501 -3.00 6.70 -2.40
N GLY A 502 -4.12 6.67 -3.12
CA GLY A 502 -4.37 7.55 -4.27
C GLY A 502 -5.78 8.12 -4.25
N ILE A 503 -5.90 9.38 -4.64
CA ILE A 503 -7.17 10.03 -4.97
C ILE A 503 -7.02 10.68 -6.34
N ALA A 504 -7.98 10.46 -7.24
CA ALA A 504 -8.05 11.15 -8.51
C ALA A 504 -9.27 12.07 -8.55
N ILE A 505 -9.08 13.26 -9.14
CA ILE A 505 -10.10 14.29 -9.29
C ILE A 505 -10.29 14.56 -10.78
N LYS A 506 -11.54 14.64 -11.20
CA LYS A 506 -11.93 15.01 -12.56
C LYS A 506 -12.99 16.10 -12.51
N GLU A 507 -12.82 17.15 -13.31
CA GLU A 507 -13.73 18.30 -13.32
C GLU A 507 -13.96 18.91 -11.91
N GLY A 508 -12.91 18.93 -11.07
CA GLY A 508 -12.95 19.49 -9.71
C GLY A 508 -13.74 18.66 -8.69
N ARG A 509 -14.04 17.38 -8.99
CA ARG A 509 -14.79 16.46 -8.13
C ARG A 509 -14.04 15.12 -7.99
N PRO A 510 -14.17 14.41 -6.86
CA PRO A 510 -13.62 13.07 -6.73
C PRO A 510 -14.07 12.17 -7.89
N PHE A 511 -13.11 11.51 -8.53
CA PHE A 511 -13.33 10.56 -9.61
C PHE A 511 -13.05 9.13 -9.14
N LEU A 512 -11.95 8.95 -8.42
CA LEU A 512 -11.48 7.64 -7.99
C LEU A 512 -10.73 7.77 -6.66
N SER A 513 -10.98 6.85 -5.72
CA SER A 513 -10.17 6.60 -4.53
C SER A 513 -9.64 5.18 -4.63
N PHE A 514 -8.34 4.96 -4.46
CA PHE A 514 -7.74 3.66 -4.72
C PHE A 514 -6.46 3.45 -3.91
N ALA A 515 -6.27 2.22 -3.46
CA ALA A 515 -5.06 1.78 -2.78
C ALA A 515 -4.88 0.26 -2.94
N VAL A 516 -3.70 -0.23 -2.59
CA VAL A 516 -3.32 -1.63 -2.74
C VAL A 516 -2.34 -2.01 -1.64
N GLN A 517 -2.31 -3.27 -1.26
CA GLN A 517 -1.20 -3.86 -0.51
C GLN A 517 -0.15 -4.46 -1.46
N GLY A 518 1.08 -4.72 -0.97
CA GLY A 518 2.07 -5.46 -1.74
C GLY A 518 3.43 -4.79 -1.90
N GLY A 519 3.94 -4.11 -0.88
CA GLY A 519 5.32 -3.60 -0.85
C GLY A 519 5.69 -2.78 -2.10
N ASP A 520 6.79 -3.12 -2.74
CA ASP A 520 7.30 -2.43 -3.92
C ASP A 520 6.42 -2.60 -5.18
N THR A 521 5.49 -3.55 -5.20
CA THR A 521 4.59 -3.75 -6.34
C THR A 521 3.39 -2.82 -6.35
N GLN A 522 3.18 -2.01 -5.30
CA GLN A 522 1.98 -1.20 -5.12
C GLN A 522 1.72 -0.25 -6.29
N ASP A 523 2.66 0.64 -6.62
CA ASP A 523 2.45 1.61 -7.70
C ASP A 523 2.39 0.98 -9.09
N GLN A 524 3.00 -0.19 -9.30
CA GLN A 524 2.86 -0.96 -10.53
C GLN A 524 1.41 -1.45 -10.71
N ASN A 525 0.82 -2.00 -9.65
CA ASN A 525 -0.57 -2.46 -9.66
C ASN A 525 -1.56 -1.29 -9.80
N LEU A 526 -1.34 -0.19 -9.06
CA LEU A 526 -2.22 0.98 -9.13
C LEU A 526 -2.15 1.70 -10.47
N LEU A 527 -0.98 1.75 -11.11
CA LEU A 527 -0.86 2.28 -12.47
C LEU A 527 -1.74 1.48 -13.45
N GLN A 528 -1.60 0.15 -13.44
CA GLN A 528 -2.33 -0.71 -14.36
C GLN A 528 -3.84 -0.69 -14.09
N PHE A 529 -4.23 -0.69 -12.81
CA PHE A 529 -5.62 -0.49 -12.41
C PHE A 529 -6.19 0.82 -12.97
N PHE A 530 -5.46 1.93 -12.80
CA PHE A 530 -5.88 3.25 -13.29
C PHE A 530 -6.02 3.26 -14.83
N LEU A 531 -5.04 2.70 -15.54
CA LEU A 531 -5.09 2.57 -17.00
C LEU A 531 -6.25 1.68 -17.47
N ASN A 532 -6.53 0.59 -16.75
CA ASN A 532 -7.65 -0.30 -17.06
C ASN A 532 -9.00 0.44 -17.04
N MET A 533 -9.18 1.37 -16.10
CA MET A 533 -10.39 2.20 -16.04
C MET A 533 -10.39 3.32 -17.08
N VAL A 534 -9.26 4.03 -17.25
CA VAL A 534 -9.19 5.27 -18.03
C VAL A 534 -8.96 5.03 -19.53
N GLU A 535 -8.18 3.99 -19.88
CA GLU A 535 -7.84 3.68 -21.27
C GLU A 535 -8.68 2.54 -21.86
N PHE A 536 -9.07 1.57 -21.02
CA PHE A 536 -9.73 0.35 -21.49
C PHE A 536 -11.19 0.22 -21.04
N ASP A 537 -11.76 1.27 -20.46
CA ASP A 537 -13.18 1.38 -20.11
C ASP A 537 -13.69 0.25 -19.18
N MET A 538 -12.80 -0.37 -18.39
CA MET A 538 -13.18 -1.37 -17.38
C MET A 538 -13.92 -0.70 -16.23
N ASN A 539 -14.94 -1.36 -15.68
CA ASN A 539 -15.53 -0.92 -14.42
C ASN A 539 -14.57 -1.18 -13.25
N VAL A 540 -14.86 -0.59 -12.08
CA VAL A 540 -13.95 -0.64 -10.92
C VAL A 540 -13.61 -2.06 -10.46
N GLN A 541 -14.57 -2.99 -10.49
CA GLN A 541 -14.33 -4.39 -10.09
C GLN A 541 -13.57 -5.17 -11.16
N GLU A 542 -13.88 -4.96 -12.44
CA GLU A 542 -13.11 -5.53 -13.55
C GLU A 542 -11.66 -5.09 -13.48
N ALA A 543 -11.42 -3.80 -13.23
CA ALA A 543 -10.07 -3.25 -13.09
C ALA A 543 -9.31 -3.79 -11.87
N CYS A 544 -10.01 -4.04 -10.73
CA CYS A 544 -9.43 -4.68 -9.55
C CYS A 544 -9.02 -6.14 -9.78
N GLU A 545 -9.70 -6.85 -10.69
CA GLU A 545 -9.45 -8.28 -10.96
C GLU A 545 -8.68 -8.53 -12.26
N ALA A 546 -8.40 -7.47 -13.03
CA ALA A 546 -7.67 -7.58 -14.29
C ALA A 546 -6.22 -8.03 -14.07
N ALA A 547 -5.72 -8.84 -15.00
CA ALA A 547 -4.34 -9.33 -14.95
C ALA A 547 -3.35 -8.19 -15.17
N ASN A 548 -2.44 -8.00 -14.23
CA ASN A 548 -1.32 -7.07 -14.26
C ASN A 548 -0.02 -7.79 -14.62
N ILE A 549 1.00 -7.01 -14.93
CA ILE A 549 2.40 -7.46 -14.95
C ILE A 549 3.11 -6.98 -13.69
N VAL A 550 4.20 -7.64 -13.30
CA VAL A 550 5.07 -7.20 -12.20
C VAL A 550 6.52 -7.23 -12.66
N SER A 551 7.20 -6.08 -12.54
CA SER A 551 8.66 -5.93 -12.68
C SER A 551 9.34 -6.10 -11.32
N TYR A 552 10.54 -6.70 -11.32
CA TYR A 552 11.43 -6.81 -10.15
C TYR A 552 12.77 -6.13 -10.40
N GLN A 553 12.84 -5.24 -11.37
CA GLN A 553 14.06 -4.50 -11.74
C GLN A 553 14.28 -3.25 -10.87
N MET A 554 13.51 -3.07 -9.80
CA MET A 554 13.78 -2.07 -8.78
C MET A 554 14.49 -2.72 -7.58
N ARG A 555 15.14 -1.90 -6.77
CA ARG A 555 15.67 -2.34 -5.48
C ARG A 555 14.53 -2.64 -4.51
N ASN A 556 14.51 -3.84 -3.94
CA ASN A 556 13.58 -4.20 -2.87
C ASN A 556 13.77 -3.24 -1.67
N SER A 557 12.67 -2.79 -1.08
CA SER A 557 12.68 -1.90 0.09
C SER A 557 12.85 -2.64 1.43
N PHE A 558 13.04 -3.95 1.39
CA PHE A 558 13.03 -4.84 2.54
C PHE A 558 14.19 -5.84 2.50
N ASP A 559 14.47 -6.46 3.65
CA ASP A 559 15.42 -7.53 3.84
C ASP A 559 16.83 -7.18 3.33
N ASP A 560 17.33 -7.81 2.28
CA ASP A 560 18.67 -7.60 1.70
C ASP A 560 18.70 -6.57 0.56
N HIS A 561 17.60 -5.91 0.29
CA HIS A 561 17.46 -4.92 -0.78
C HIS A 561 17.85 -5.45 -2.17
N SER A 562 17.56 -6.72 -2.44
CA SER A 562 17.86 -7.40 -3.71
C SER A 562 17.18 -6.75 -4.91
N ILE A 563 17.73 -7.01 -6.11
CA ILE A 563 17.24 -6.54 -7.41
C ILE A 563 17.31 -7.70 -8.41
N PHE A 564 16.31 -7.81 -9.29
CA PHE A 564 16.26 -8.85 -10.32
C PHE A 564 16.03 -8.25 -11.71
N PRO A 565 17.10 -7.77 -12.37
CA PRO A 565 17.02 -7.13 -13.68
C PRO A 565 16.42 -8.06 -14.74
N GLY A 566 15.46 -7.56 -15.53
CA GLY A 566 14.80 -8.31 -16.58
C GLY A 566 13.72 -9.28 -16.12
N ARG A 567 13.55 -9.54 -14.82
CA ARG A 567 12.52 -10.44 -14.31
C ARG A 567 11.13 -9.81 -14.44
N LEU A 568 10.22 -10.55 -15.08
CA LEU A 568 8.86 -10.15 -15.37
C LEU A 568 7.88 -11.26 -14.96
N THR A 569 6.93 -10.97 -14.09
CA THR A 569 5.81 -11.88 -13.81
C THR A 569 4.64 -11.57 -14.72
N LEU A 570 4.11 -12.62 -15.38
CA LEU A 570 2.91 -12.61 -16.19
C LEU A 570 1.83 -13.52 -15.60
N ASN A 571 0.57 -13.23 -15.95
CA ASN A 571 -0.51 -14.16 -15.69
C ASN A 571 -0.30 -15.46 -16.47
N ALA A 572 -0.55 -16.61 -15.84
CA ALA A 572 -0.36 -17.93 -16.45
C ALA A 572 -1.20 -18.15 -17.72
N ASN A 573 -2.29 -17.39 -17.90
CA ASN A 573 -3.13 -17.44 -19.10
C ASN A 573 -2.64 -16.53 -20.24
N THR A 574 -1.51 -15.82 -20.08
CA THR A 574 -0.94 -14.99 -21.14
C THR A 574 -0.63 -15.87 -22.37
N PRO A 575 -1.08 -15.53 -23.59
CA PRO A 575 -0.87 -16.32 -24.78
C PRO A 575 0.61 -16.62 -25.07
N GLU A 576 0.92 -17.82 -25.55
CA GLU A 576 2.28 -18.29 -25.80
C GLU A 576 3.07 -17.37 -26.74
N PHE A 577 2.45 -16.88 -27.82
CA PHE A 577 3.11 -15.96 -28.74
C PHE A 577 3.57 -14.65 -28.08
N ILE A 578 2.84 -14.15 -27.08
CA ILE A 578 3.24 -12.97 -26.29
C ILE A 578 4.46 -13.32 -25.43
N ARG A 579 4.40 -14.47 -24.74
CA ARG A 579 5.49 -14.95 -23.89
C ARG A 579 6.80 -15.11 -24.65
N GLU A 580 6.75 -15.77 -25.82
CA GLU A 580 7.92 -16.00 -26.68
C GLU A 580 8.52 -14.69 -27.22
N ASN A 581 7.67 -13.74 -27.64
CA ASN A 581 8.16 -12.43 -28.07
C ASN A 581 8.87 -11.68 -26.94
N LEU A 582 8.29 -11.68 -25.73
CA LEU A 582 8.90 -11.02 -24.56
C LEU A 582 10.23 -11.70 -24.17
N LYS A 583 10.33 -13.02 -24.21
CA LYS A 583 11.63 -13.72 -24.02
C LYS A 583 12.68 -13.29 -25.03
N ASN A 584 12.27 -13.18 -26.33
CA ASN A 584 13.17 -12.71 -27.38
C ASN A 584 13.62 -11.24 -27.18
N MET A 585 12.84 -10.44 -26.45
CA MET A 585 13.20 -9.09 -26.02
C MET A 585 14.10 -9.06 -24.77
N GLY A 586 14.51 -10.22 -24.24
CA GLY A 586 15.42 -10.33 -23.09
C GLY A 586 14.76 -10.38 -21.71
N TYR A 587 13.46 -10.68 -21.64
CA TYR A 587 12.78 -10.85 -20.34
C TYR A 587 12.94 -12.27 -19.79
N GLU A 588 13.22 -12.37 -18.49
CA GLU A 588 13.10 -13.57 -17.68
C GLU A 588 11.68 -13.66 -17.11
N ILE A 589 10.88 -14.60 -17.61
CA ILE A 589 9.43 -14.63 -17.34
C ILE A 589 9.09 -15.66 -16.27
N ASN A 590 8.43 -15.18 -15.21
CA ASN A 590 7.73 -15.98 -14.22
C ASN A 590 6.23 -15.97 -14.46
N TYR A 591 5.51 -16.98 -13.98
CA TYR A 591 4.06 -17.12 -14.15
C TYR A 591 3.36 -17.25 -12.81
N GLN A 592 2.23 -16.56 -12.66
CA GLN A 592 1.32 -16.69 -11.54
C GLN A 592 -0.12 -16.82 -12.05
N GLU A 593 -0.94 -17.60 -11.37
CA GLU A 593 -2.36 -17.74 -11.70
C GLU A 593 -3.14 -16.45 -11.48
N ARG A 594 -2.76 -15.67 -10.47
CA ARG A 594 -3.37 -14.40 -10.12
C ARG A 594 -2.31 -13.30 -10.05
N THR A 595 -2.50 -12.24 -10.82
CA THR A 595 -1.55 -11.12 -10.94
C THR A 595 -2.22 -9.74 -10.82
N SER A 596 -3.52 -9.68 -10.51
CA SER A 596 -4.27 -8.42 -10.43
C SER A 596 -3.83 -7.49 -9.30
N GLY A 597 -3.17 -8.01 -8.26
CA GLY A 597 -2.87 -7.27 -7.04
C GLY A 597 -4.10 -7.11 -6.13
N PRO A 598 -3.87 -6.93 -4.81
CA PRO A 598 -4.96 -6.76 -3.84
C PRO A 598 -5.45 -5.29 -3.78
N ILE A 599 -6.08 -4.83 -4.85
CA ILE A 599 -6.52 -3.45 -5.05
C ILE A 599 -7.92 -3.25 -4.50
N ASN A 600 -8.13 -2.20 -3.69
CA ASN A 600 -9.42 -1.73 -3.23
C ASN A 600 -9.66 -0.30 -3.71
N ALA A 601 -10.85 -0.03 -4.28
CA ALA A 601 -11.12 1.26 -4.90
C ALA A 601 -12.59 1.67 -4.82
N ILE A 602 -12.85 2.98 -4.93
CA ILE A 602 -14.20 3.56 -5.05
C ILE A 602 -14.20 4.49 -6.26
N PHE A 603 -15.07 4.21 -7.23
CA PHE A 603 -15.38 5.08 -8.35
C PHE A 603 -16.64 5.91 -8.05
N PHE A 604 -16.64 7.19 -8.46
CA PHE A 604 -17.72 8.14 -8.24
C PHE A 604 -18.50 8.34 -9.52
N ASP A 605 -19.68 7.75 -9.62
CA ASP A 605 -20.59 7.96 -10.74
C ASP A 605 -21.48 9.19 -10.51
N TRP A 606 -20.97 10.35 -10.85
CA TRP A 606 -21.68 11.61 -10.71
C TRP A 606 -22.90 11.74 -11.62
N LYS A 607 -22.97 10.97 -12.70
CA LYS A 607 -24.12 10.95 -13.61
C LYS A 607 -25.36 10.40 -12.92
N HIS A 608 -25.19 9.38 -12.09
CA HIS A 608 -26.30 8.71 -11.40
C HIS A 608 -26.33 9.04 -9.90
N GLY A 609 -25.30 9.73 -9.36
CA GLY A 609 -25.20 10.07 -7.94
C GLY A 609 -24.96 8.82 -7.07
N THR A 610 -24.10 7.91 -7.53
CA THR A 610 -23.81 6.63 -6.87
C THR A 610 -22.30 6.41 -6.73
N PHE A 611 -21.94 5.54 -5.77
CA PHE A 611 -20.59 5.00 -5.59
C PHE A 611 -20.52 3.58 -6.13
N TRP A 612 -19.42 3.26 -6.77
CA TRP A 612 -19.12 1.90 -7.23
C TRP A 612 -17.84 1.45 -6.53
N GLY A 613 -17.96 0.50 -5.60
CA GLY A 613 -16.82 -0.07 -4.89
C GLY A 613 -16.29 -1.32 -5.60
N GLY A 614 -14.96 -1.41 -5.69
CA GLY A 614 -14.24 -2.61 -6.08
C GLY A 614 -13.42 -3.12 -4.90
N ALA A 615 -13.66 -4.37 -4.48
CA ALA A 615 -12.86 -5.05 -3.47
C ALA A 615 -12.08 -6.19 -4.13
N SER A 616 -10.78 -6.28 -3.87
CA SER A 616 -9.93 -7.27 -4.51
C SER A 616 -10.39 -8.70 -4.22
N ASN A 617 -10.01 -9.63 -5.08
CA ASN A 617 -10.23 -11.06 -4.90
C ASN A 617 -9.05 -11.78 -4.21
N TYR A 618 -8.13 -11.02 -3.61
CA TYR A 618 -7.03 -11.51 -2.77
C TYR A 618 -7.46 -11.57 -1.30
N GLY A 619 -6.95 -12.56 -0.58
CA GLY A 619 -7.16 -12.71 0.84
C GLY A 619 -8.63 -12.54 1.25
N ASP A 620 -8.81 -11.81 2.35
CA ASP A 620 -10.11 -11.53 2.94
C ASP A 620 -10.65 -10.13 2.62
N ASP A 621 -10.08 -9.43 1.63
CA ASP A 621 -10.53 -8.09 1.22
C ASP A 621 -12.06 -8.04 1.07
N TYR A 622 -12.70 -7.07 1.70
CA TYR A 622 -14.16 -6.99 1.73
C TYR A 622 -14.66 -5.55 1.72
N GLY A 623 -15.85 -5.37 1.16
CA GLY A 623 -16.49 -4.07 1.14
C GLY A 623 -17.99 -4.14 1.39
N ILE A 624 -18.52 -3.07 1.95
CA ILE A 624 -19.95 -2.85 2.21
C ILE A 624 -20.32 -1.48 1.64
N ALA A 625 -21.43 -1.43 0.93
CA ALA A 625 -21.98 -0.20 0.36
C ALA A 625 -23.46 -0.08 0.68
N TRP A 626 -23.96 1.16 0.85
CA TRP A 626 -25.36 1.44 1.17
C TRP A 626 -25.94 2.65 0.45
#